data_3489e17f4aa55e4f943b01c75fd963a5
#
_entry.id   3489e17f4aa55e4f943b01c75fd963a5
#
_cell.length_a   1.000
_cell.length_b   1.000
_cell.length_c   1.000
_cell.angle_alpha   90.00
_cell.angle_beta   90.00
_cell.angle_gamma   90.00
#
_symmetry.space_group_name_H-M   'P 1'
#
loop_
_entity.id
_entity.type
_entity.pdbx_description
1 polymer ?
#
loop_
_entity_poly.entity_id
_entity_poly.type
_entity_poly.pdbx_seq_one_letter_code
_entity_poly.pdbx_strand_id
1 'polypeptide(L)'
;MVLALQIFVGCKPVNKGFSGEMAYNHVEVLVNFGPREPGTEAIGKAQNYIEKELNGYGWKVLRQSFSDETPIGLKRFVNLRARYSPDSDEIDWKDGGKKILICSHYDTKIMENINFLGANDGGSSTGVLIELGRVLSKDSERAKRIELVFFDGEEAVVDFTPVDGLY
;
A
#
# COMPACT_ATOMS: atom_id res chain seq x y z
N MET A 1 -18.77 53.82 14.14
CA MET A 1 -19.18 52.56 13.51
C MET A 1 -17.99 52.05 12.72
N VAL A 2 -17.23 51.09 13.33
CA VAL A 2 -16.02 50.56 12.73
C VAL A 2 -16.43 49.27 11.97
N LEU A 3 -16.29 49.27 10.66
CA LEU A 3 -16.57 48.11 9.81
C LEU A 3 -15.33 47.22 9.82
N ALA A 4 -15.40 46.10 10.54
CA ALA A 4 -14.33 45.09 10.52
C ALA A 4 -14.45 44.26 9.24
N LEU A 5 -13.55 44.49 8.29
CA LEU A 5 -13.40 43.69 7.08
C LEU A 5 -12.72 42.35 7.46
N GLN A 6 -13.49 41.28 7.59
CA GLN A 6 -12.94 39.94 7.74
C GLN A 6 -12.43 39.45 6.38
N ILE A 7 -11.11 39.43 6.23
CA ILE A 7 -10.46 38.80 5.08
C ILE A 7 -10.46 37.29 5.34
N PHE A 8 -11.36 36.56 4.72
CA PHE A 8 -11.25 35.10 4.61
C PHE A 8 -10.10 34.78 3.67
N VAL A 9 -8.93 34.51 4.23
CA VAL A 9 -7.85 33.87 3.49
C VAL A 9 -8.28 32.41 3.27
N GLY A 10 -8.94 32.13 2.17
CA GLY A 10 -9.23 30.78 1.74
C GLY A 10 -7.91 30.04 1.53
N CYS A 11 -7.64 29.02 2.34
CA CYS A 11 -6.57 28.06 2.04
C CYS A 11 -6.82 27.49 0.65
N LYS A 12 -6.06 27.95 -0.34
CA LYS A 12 -6.06 27.27 -1.65
C LYS A 12 -5.49 25.87 -1.43
N PRO A 13 -6.16 24.81 -1.90
CA PRO A 13 -5.60 23.47 -1.78
C PRO A 13 -4.23 23.44 -2.48
N VAL A 14 -3.18 23.27 -1.71
CA VAL A 14 -1.78 23.31 -2.16
C VAL A 14 -1.42 22.11 -3.06
N ASN A 15 -2.35 21.18 -3.28
CA ASN A 15 -1.98 19.91 -3.91
C ASN A 15 -2.83 19.59 -5.14
N LYS A 16 -2.45 20.14 -6.30
CA LYS A 16 -3.02 19.75 -7.60
C LYS A 16 -2.60 18.33 -8.05
N GLY A 17 -1.88 17.58 -7.24
CA GLY A 17 -1.33 16.24 -7.57
C GLY A 17 -2.04 15.11 -6.85
N PHE A 18 -2.04 15.11 -5.51
CA PHE A 18 -2.61 14.07 -4.66
C PHE A 18 -4.10 14.29 -4.43
N SER A 19 -4.90 13.22 -4.54
CA SER A 19 -6.34 13.25 -4.27
C SER A 19 -6.68 12.32 -3.11
N GLY A 20 -7.16 12.91 -2.00
CA GLY A 20 -7.67 12.13 -0.86
C GLY A 20 -8.87 11.26 -1.24
N GLU A 21 -9.71 11.74 -2.18
CA GLU A 21 -10.84 10.98 -2.70
C GLU A 21 -10.39 9.73 -3.48
N MET A 22 -9.38 9.86 -4.35
CA MET A 22 -8.82 8.69 -5.04
C MET A 22 -8.18 7.70 -4.08
N ALA A 23 -7.43 8.19 -3.09
CA ALA A 23 -6.88 7.34 -2.05
C ALA A 23 -7.99 6.60 -1.27
N TYR A 24 -9.09 7.27 -0.95
CA TYR A 24 -10.24 6.67 -0.28
C TYR A 24 -10.94 5.61 -1.15
N ASN A 25 -11.09 5.87 -2.46
CA ASN A 25 -11.67 4.89 -3.38
C ASN A 25 -10.84 3.60 -3.43
N HIS A 26 -9.51 3.68 -3.32
CA HIS A 26 -8.68 2.48 -3.18
C HIS A 26 -8.98 1.73 -1.88
N VAL A 27 -9.23 2.43 -0.77
CA VAL A 27 -9.64 1.79 0.50
C VAL A 27 -10.95 1.05 0.34
N GLU A 28 -11.96 1.66 -0.29
CA GLU A 28 -13.25 1.02 -0.54
C GLU A 28 -13.11 -0.28 -1.35
N VAL A 29 -12.28 -0.27 -2.38
CA VAL A 29 -12.00 -1.48 -3.19
C VAL A 29 -11.36 -2.57 -2.33
N LEU A 30 -10.34 -2.23 -1.53
CA LEU A 30 -9.67 -3.18 -0.65
C LEU A 30 -10.61 -3.78 0.40
N VAL A 31 -11.45 -2.97 1.01
CA VAL A 31 -12.46 -3.39 1.99
C VAL A 31 -13.49 -4.33 1.37
N ASN A 32 -13.88 -4.07 0.13
CA ASN A 32 -14.86 -4.91 -0.60
C ASN A 32 -14.33 -6.31 -0.94
N PHE A 33 -13.02 -6.56 -0.88
CA PHE A 33 -12.47 -7.92 -1.00
C PHE A 33 -12.71 -8.77 0.26
N GLY A 34 -13.02 -8.14 1.39
CA GLY A 34 -13.14 -8.78 2.70
C GLY A 34 -11.84 -8.75 3.50
N PRO A 35 -11.76 -9.52 4.61
CA PRO A 35 -10.56 -9.67 5.40
C PRO A 35 -9.39 -10.20 4.55
N ARG A 36 -8.29 -9.46 4.53
CA ARG A 36 -7.10 -9.75 3.72
C ARG A 36 -6.07 -10.52 4.55
N GLU A 37 -6.52 -11.60 5.15
CA GLU A 37 -5.67 -12.47 5.97
C GLU A 37 -4.65 -13.22 5.09
N PRO A 38 -3.43 -13.50 5.59
CA PRO A 38 -2.41 -14.22 4.84
C PRO A 38 -2.89 -15.57 4.28
N GLY A 39 -2.70 -15.76 2.98
CA GLY A 39 -3.06 -16.99 2.27
C GLY A 39 -4.53 -17.12 1.83
N THR A 40 -5.37 -16.10 2.06
CA THR A 40 -6.78 -16.11 1.62
C THR A 40 -6.96 -15.67 0.17
N GLU A 41 -8.14 -15.91 -0.40
CA GLU A 41 -8.51 -15.38 -1.72
C GLU A 41 -8.58 -13.84 -1.71
N ALA A 42 -9.04 -13.25 -0.60
CA ALA A 42 -9.19 -11.80 -0.46
C ALA A 42 -7.84 -11.07 -0.56
N ILE A 43 -6.79 -11.58 0.11
CA ILE A 43 -5.45 -10.99 -0.01
C ILE A 43 -4.89 -11.16 -1.43
N GLY A 44 -5.18 -12.28 -2.10
CA GLY A 44 -4.81 -12.49 -3.50
C GLY A 44 -5.47 -11.48 -4.44
N LYS A 45 -6.74 -11.13 -4.20
CA LYS A 45 -7.45 -10.06 -4.94
C LYS A 45 -6.81 -8.70 -4.69
N ALA A 46 -6.42 -8.40 -3.45
CA ALA A 46 -5.73 -7.16 -3.11
C ALA A 46 -4.38 -7.05 -3.81
N GLN A 47 -3.58 -8.13 -3.84
CA GLN A 47 -2.31 -8.19 -4.57
C GLN A 47 -2.51 -7.89 -6.06
N ASN A 48 -3.47 -8.54 -6.70
CA ASN A 48 -3.78 -8.32 -8.12
C ASN A 48 -4.22 -6.88 -8.38
N TYR A 49 -5.01 -6.31 -7.48
CA TYR A 49 -5.48 -4.93 -7.58
C TYR A 49 -4.34 -3.92 -7.46
N ILE A 50 -3.52 -4.02 -6.41
CA ILE A 50 -2.36 -3.14 -6.19
C ILE A 50 -1.41 -3.18 -7.40
N GLU A 51 -1.08 -4.38 -7.87
CA GLU A 51 -0.22 -4.58 -9.04
C GLU A 51 -0.82 -3.96 -10.30
N LYS A 52 -2.11 -4.17 -10.56
CA LYS A 52 -2.81 -3.60 -11.71
C LYS A 52 -2.78 -2.07 -11.71
N GLU A 53 -3.11 -1.44 -10.58
CA GLU A 53 -3.13 0.01 -10.46
C GLU A 53 -1.72 0.60 -10.67
N LEU A 54 -0.71 0.04 -10.02
CA LEU A 54 0.67 0.51 -10.15
C LEU A 54 1.22 0.30 -11.56
N ASN A 55 0.95 -0.84 -12.20
CA ASN A 55 1.32 -1.08 -13.60
C ASN A 55 0.69 -0.05 -14.54
N GLY A 56 -0.57 0.33 -14.27
CA GLY A 56 -1.27 1.38 -15.02
C GLY A 56 -0.59 2.77 -14.92
N TYR A 57 0.18 2.99 -13.88
CA TYR A 57 0.96 4.22 -13.68
C TYR A 57 2.43 4.11 -14.10
N GLY A 58 2.83 3.00 -14.72
CA GLY A 58 4.20 2.79 -15.21
C GLY A 58 5.17 2.23 -14.17
N TRP A 59 4.67 1.75 -13.02
CA TRP A 59 5.47 1.01 -12.07
C TRP A 59 5.48 -0.47 -12.47
N LYS A 60 6.59 -1.15 -12.26
CA LYS A 60 6.70 -2.61 -12.38
C LYS A 60 6.71 -3.21 -10.99
N VAL A 61 5.95 -4.29 -10.82
CA VAL A 61 5.76 -4.91 -9.51
C VAL A 61 6.43 -6.28 -9.46
N LEU A 62 7.27 -6.49 -8.45
CA LEU A 62 7.82 -7.78 -8.07
C LEU A 62 7.02 -8.36 -6.91
N ARG A 63 6.53 -9.58 -7.04
CA ARG A 63 5.96 -10.37 -5.95
C ARG A 63 7.07 -11.17 -5.25
N GLN A 64 7.40 -10.76 -4.04
CA GLN A 64 8.36 -11.46 -3.19
C GLN A 64 7.60 -12.43 -2.29
N SER A 65 7.47 -13.68 -2.75
CA SER A 65 6.79 -14.74 -1.99
C SER A 65 7.75 -15.44 -1.05
N PHE A 66 7.28 -15.68 0.16
CA PHE A 66 7.99 -16.48 1.17
C PHE A 66 6.99 -17.24 2.04
N SER A 67 7.47 -18.14 2.89
CA SER A 67 6.65 -18.85 3.87
C SER A 67 7.37 -18.83 5.20
N ASP A 68 6.61 -18.71 6.28
CA ASP A 68 7.13 -18.74 7.62
C ASP A 68 6.20 -19.51 8.56
N GLU A 69 6.78 -20.05 9.64
CA GLU A 69 6.02 -20.70 10.70
C GLU A 69 5.31 -19.66 11.55
N THR A 70 4.03 -19.89 11.80
CA THR A 70 3.21 -19.05 12.65
C THR A 70 2.61 -19.90 13.78
N PRO A 71 2.03 -19.30 14.83
CA PRO A 71 1.37 -20.05 15.89
C PRO A 71 0.24 -20.98 15.43
N ILE A 72 -0.29 -20.78 14.23
CA ILE A 72 -1.34 -21.63 13.62
C ILE A 72 -0.83 -22.44 12.42
N GLY A 73 0.47 -22.64 12.31
CA GLY A 73 1.15 -23.41 11.26
C GLY A 73 1.75 -22.56 10.15
N LEU A 74 2.34 -23.23 9.16
CA LEU A 74 3.02 -22.60 8.05
C LEU A 74 2.06 -21.72 7.24
N LYS A 75 2.41 -20.45 7.05
CA LYS A 75 1.68 -19.52 6.21
C LYS A 75 2.55 -19.03 5.06
N ARG A 76 1.90 -18.68 3.95
CA ARG A 76 2.54 -18.04 2.81
C ARG A 76 2.20 -16.56 2.78
N PHE A 77 3.23 -15.77 2.59
CA PHE A 77 3.17 -14.32 2.51
C PHE A 77 3.70 -13.83 1.16
N VAL A 78 3.28 -12.64 0.73
CA VAL A 78 3.72 -12.04 -0.54
C VAL A 78 3.92 -10.55 -0.37
N ASN A 79 5.13 -10.08 -0.21
CA ASN A 79 5.42 -8.66 -0.32
C ASN A 79 5.37 -8.20 -1.78
N LEU A 80 4.83 -6.99 -2.02
CA LEU A 80 4.85 -6.37 -3.34
C LEU A 80 5.84 -5.22 -3.32
N ARG A 81 6.79 -5.25 -4.25
CA ARG A 81 7.81 -4.20 -4.43
C ARG A 81 7.62 -3.56 -5.78
N ALA A 82 7.49 -2.24 -5.83
CA ALA A 82 7.24 -1.53 -7.07
C ALA A 82 8.34 -0.51 -7.37
N ARG A 83 8.90 -0.57 -8.58
CA ARG A 83 9.86 0.38 -9.14
C ARG A 83 9.33 1.01 -10.41
N TYR A 84 9.56 2.31 -10.56
CA TYR A 84 9.10 3.06 -11.72
C TYR A 84 9.98 2.76 -12.93
N SER A 85 9.37 2.19 -13.98
CA SER A 85 10.01 1.85 -15.26
C SER A 85 8.95 1.76 -16.36
N PRO A 86 8.42 2.91 -16.86
CA PRO A 86 7.32 2.89 -17.83
C PRO A 86 7.73 2.32 -19.19
N ASP A 87 9.01 2.44 -19.56
CA ASP A 87 9.53 2.13 -20.88
C ASP A 87 10.23 0.78 -20.97
N SER A 88 10.38 0.06 -19.85
CA SER A 88 11.08 -1.23 -19.80
C SER A 88 10.38 -2.21 -18.86
N ASP A 89 10.28 -3.46 -19.31
CA ASP A 89 9.84 -4.58 -18.45
C ASP A 89 11.00 -5.20 -17.68
N GLU A 90 12.24 -4.89 -18.05
CA GLU A 90 13.44 -5.38 -17.38
C GLU A 90 13.83 -4.45 -16.24
N ILE A 91 13.79 -4.95 -15.02
CA ILE A 91 14.27 -4.28 -13.82
C ILE A 91 15.28 -5.18 -13.14
N ASP A 92 16.47 -4.67 -12.90
CA ASP A 92 17.40 -5.34 -11.99
C ASP A 92 16.96 -5.11 -10.53
N TRP A 93 16.20 -6.05 -10.02
CA TRP A 93 15.74 -6.03 -8.61
C TRP A 93 16.86 -6.21 -7.60
N LYS A 94 18.04 -6.65 -8.03
CA LYS A 94 19.24 -6.80 -7.19
C LYS A 94 20.05 -5.50 -7.13
N ASP A 95 19.83 -4.58 -8.09
CA ASP A 95 20.46 -3.27 -8.04
C ASP A 95 20.02 -2.55 -6.78
N GLY A 96 20.91 -2.53 -5.80
CA GLY A 96 20.76 -1.85 -4.51
C GLY A 96 21.01 -0.35 -4.55
N GLY A 97 20.94 0.31 -5.72
CA GLY A 97 21.09 1.76 -5.83
C GLY A 97 20.25 2.47 -4.76
N LYS A 98 20.79 3.56 -4.19
CA LYS A 98 20.12 4.30 -3.09
C LYS A 98 18.72 4.74 -3.51
N LYS A 99 17.70 4.08 -2.95
CA LYS A 99 16.29 4.41 -3.12
C LYS A 99 15.67 4.81 -1.78
N ILE A 100 14.68 5.67 -1.86
CA ILE A 100 13.79 5.97 -0.74
C ILE A 100 12.69 4.91 -0.76
N LEU A 101 12.57 4.14 0.31
CA LEU A 101 11.48 3.19 0.48
C LEU A 101 10.30 3.89 1.13
N ILE A 102 9.11 3.76 0.53
CA ILE A 102 7.85 4.20 1.11
C ILE A 102 6.99 2.95 1.25
N CYS A 103 6.62 2.63 2.48
CA CYS A 103 6.08 1.34 2.83
C CYS A 103 4.69 1.45 3.45
N SER A 104 3.89 0.39 3.27
CA SER A 104 2.63 0.15 3.96
C SER A 104 2.44 -1.36 4.06
N HIS A 105 1.61 -1.84 5.00
CA HIS A 105 1.08 -3.20 4.94
C HIS A 105 -0.31 -3.21 4.32
N TYR A 106 -0.71 -4.34 3.73
CA TYR A 106 -2.01 -4.47 3.08
C TYR A 106 -2.84 -5.66 3.59
N ASP A 107 -2.23 -6.51 4.43
CA ASP A 107 -2.89 -7.59 5.14
C ASP A 107 -3.82 -7.07 6.25
N THR A 108 -4.61 -7.95 6.82
CA THR A 108 -5.45 -7.68 7.98
C THR A 108 -5.23 -8.73 9.04
N LYS A 109 -5.33 -8.31 10.28
CA LYS A 109 -5.29 -9.21 11.43
C LYS A 109 -6.36 -10.28 11.34
N ILE A 110 -5.99 -11.51 11.68
CA ILE A 110 -6.93 -12.61 11.90
C ILE A 110 -7.66 -12.35 13.21
N MET A 111 -8.97 -12.22 13.17
CA MET A 111 -9.79 -12.00 14.36
C MET A 111 -10.92 -13.01 14.40
N GLU A 112 -10.89 -13.90 15.40
CA GLU A 112 -11.96 -14.88 15.58
C GLU A 112 -13.31 -14.20 15.80
N ASN A 113 -14.33 -14.64 15.09
CA ASN A 113 -15.70 -14.14 15.19
C ASN A 113 -15.92 -12.66 14.85
N ILE A 114 -14.92 -11.98 14.26
CA ILE A 114 -15.01 -10.60 13.82
C ILE A 114 -14.63 -10.55 12.34
N ASN A 115 -15.52 -10.00 11.51
CA ASN A 115 -15.22 -9.72 10.11
C ASN A 115 -14.39 -8.42 10.03
N PHE A 116 -13.10 -8.50 10.37
CA PHE A 116 -12.22 -7.34 10.42
C PHE A 116 -11.73 -6.97 9.02
N LEU A 117 -12.25 -5.87 8.50
CA LEU A 117 -11.98 -5.43 7.13
C LEU A 117 -10.71 -4.58 6.99
N GLY A 118 -10.11 -4.13 8.08
CA GLY A 118 -8.87 -3.35 8.08
C GLY A 118 -8.97 -2.11 7.18
N ALA A 119 -10.05 -1.32 7.29
CA ALA A 119 -10.23 -0.13 6.46
C ALA A 119 -9.22 0.96 6.80
N ASN A 120 -9.02 1.21 8.10
CA ASN A 120 -8.01 2.14 8.58
C ASN A 120 -6.66 1.43 8.67
N ASP A 121 -6.63 0.28 9.30
CA ASP A 121 -5.44 -0.52 9.52
C ASP A 121 -5.10 -1.34 8.27
N GLY A 122 -3.93 -1.07 7.71
CA GLY A 122 -3.46 -1.53 6.41
C GLY A 122 -4.17 -0.90 5.21
N GLY A 123 -5.49 -0.76 5.23
CA GLY A 123 -6.28 -0.26 4.11
C GLY A 123 -6.00 1.20 3.77
N SER A 124 -6.03 2.10 4.77
CA SER A 124 -5.85 3.54 4.55
C SER A 124 -4.47 3.88 4.01
N SER A 125 -3.42 3.35 4.62
CA SER A 125 -2.03 3.58 4.19
C SER A 125 -1.74 2.95 2.83
N THR A 126 -2.31 1.78 2.53
CA THR A 126 -2.23 1.16 1.20
C THR A 126 -2.91 2.02 0.13
N GLY A 127 -4.12 2.55 0.39
CA GLY A 127 -4.81 3.45 -0.54
C GLY A 127 -4.01 4.73 -0.81
N VAL A 128 -3.44 5.33 0.23
CA VAL A 128 -2.52 6.48 0.10
C VAL A 128 -1.30 6.12 -0.74
N LEU A 129 -0.71 4.94 -0.54
CA LEU A 129 0.51 4.53 -1.25
C LEU A 129 0.26 4.27 -2.73
N ILE A 130 -0.91 3.72 -3.11
CA ILE A 130 -1.32 3.56 -4.51
C ILE A 130 -1.48 4.93 -5.18
N GLU A 131 -2.22 5.85 -4.54
CA GLU A 131 -2.42 7.20 -5.06
C GLU A 131 -1.10 7.98 -5.15
N LEU A 132 -0.19 7.78 -4.20
CA LEU A 132 1.15 8.34 -4.25
C LEU A 132 1.93 7.82 -5.47
N GLY A 133 1.79 6.53 -5.80
CA GLY A 133 2.34 5.95 -7.02
C GLY A 133 1.85 6.68 -8.28
N ARG A 134 0.55 6.97 -8.37
CA ARG A 134 -0.03 7.77 -9.46
C ARG A 134 0.56 9.19 -9.53
N VAL A 135 0.73 9.84 -8.39
CA VAL A 135 1.28 11.21 -8.34
C VAL A 135 2.74 11.24 -8.72
N LEU A 136 3.53 10.32 -8.19
CA LEU A 136 4.97 10.23 -8.46
C LEU A 136 5.26 9.91 -9.92
N SER A 137 4.41 9.12 -10.59
CA SER A 137 4.59 8.78 -12.01
C SER A 137 4.62 9.99 -12.95
N LYS A 138 4.13 11.15 -12.49
CA LYS A 138 4.17 12.41 -13.25
C LYS A 138 5.53 13.11 -13.21
N ASP A 139 6.45 12.65 -12.34
CA ASP A 139 7.81 13.14 -12.20
C ASP A 139 8.76 11.93 -12.25
N SER A 140 9.15 11.55 -13.45
CA SER A 140 9.97 10.37 -13.73
C SER A 140 11.29 10.35 -12.96
N GLU A 141 11.96 11.51 -12.83
CA GLU A 141 13.24 11.58 -12.13
C GLU A 141 13.10 11.35 -10.61
N ARG A 142 11.99 11.81 -10.06
CA ARG A 142 11.66 11.54 -8.65
C ARG A 142 11.19 10.10 -8.45
N ALA A 143 10.31 9.61 -9.32
CA ALA A 143 9.78 8.25 -9.25
C ALA A 143 10.88 7.18 -9.29
N LYS A 144 11.88 7.34 -10.18
CA LYS A 144 13.02 6.41 -10.29
C LYS A 144 13.86 6.28 -9.02
N ARG A 145 13.79 7.26 -8.10
CA ARG A 145 14.52 7.26 -6.82
C ARG A 145 13.73 6.61 -5.68
N ILE A 146 12.49 6.20 -5.94
CA ILE A 146 11.57 5.67 -4.94
C ILE A 146 11.27 4.21 -5.28
N GLU A 147 11.14 3.41 -4.24
CA GLU A 147 10.56 2.07 -4.29
C GLU A 147 9.36 2.04 -3.34
N LEU A 148 8.19 1.67 -3.85
CA LEU A 148 7.00 1.47 -3.05
C LEU A 148 6.95 0.02 -2.59
N VAL A 149 6.69 -0.21 -1.30
CA VAL A 149 6.67 -1.55 -0.73
C VAL A 149 5.36 -1.76 0.04
N PHE A 150 4.68 -2.84 -0.28
CA PHE A 150 3.46 -3.26 0.40
C PHE A 150 3.76 -4.59 1.08
N PHE A 151 3.75 -4.58 2.40
CA PHE A 151 4.04 -5.75 3.20
C PHE A 151 2.81 -6.62 3.40
N ASP A 152 3.04 -7.94 3.40
CA ASP A 152 2.14 -8.98 3.86
C ASP A 152 2.70 -9.54 5.17
N GLY A 153 1.84 -9.90 6.11
CA GLY A 153 2.29 -10.46 7.38
C GLY A 153 2.85 -9.42 8.36
N GLU A 154 2.43 -8.16 8.25
CA GLU A 154 2.75 -7.16 9.30
C GLU A 154 1.97 -7.48 10.57
N GLU A 155 0.75 -7.97 10.43
CA GLU A 155 -0.13 -8.30 11.52
C GLU A 155 0.25 -9.64 12.17
N ALA A 156 0.25 -9.65 13.50
CA ALA A 156 0.38 -10.91 14.24
C ALA A 156 -0.80 -11.84 13.96
N VAL A 157 -0.53 -13.12 13.77
CA VAL A 157 -1.56 -14.12 13.48
C VAL A 157 -2.43 -14.40 14.72
N VAL A 158 -1.85 -14.41 15.91
CA VAL A 158 -2.54 -14.52 17.19
C VAL A 158 -2.28 -13.26 18.02
N ASP A 159 -1.07 -13.12 18.57
CA ASP A 159 -0.67 -11.97 19.38
C ASP A 159 0.75 -11.55 19.05
N PHE A 160 1.04 -10.25 19.10
CA PHE A 160 2.39 -9.73 18.90
C PHE A 160 3.34 -10.26 19.98
N THR A 161 4.26 -11.10 19.56
CA THR A 161 5.30 -11.71 20.37
C THR A 161 6.60 -11.79 19.56
N PRO A 162 7.75 -12.16 20.16
CA PRO A 162 8.98 -12.36 19.38
C PRO A 162 8.91 -13.44 18.28
N VAL A 163 7.84 -14.25 18.27
CA VAL A 163 7.63 -15.34 17.32
C VAL A 163 6.30 -15.24 16.57
N ASP A 164 5.63 -14.11 16.65
CA ASP A 164 4.37 -13.86 15.95
C ASP A 164 4.20 -12.38 15.64
N GLY A 165 4.11 -12.03 14.39
CA GLY A 165 4.02 -10.68 13.85
C GLY A 165 5.32 -10.20 13.21
N LEU A 166 5.19 -9.33 12.23
CA LEU A 166 6.30 -8.82 11.41
C LEU A 166 7.06 -9.95 10.66
N TYR A 167 6.30 -10.79 9.98
CA TYR A 167 6.83 -11.88 9.13
C TYR A 167 7.56 -11.42 7.88
#